data_c4710b94794260365ed8a35346d48f23
#
_entry.id   c4710b94794260365ed8a35346d48f23
#
_cell.length_a   1.000
_cell.length_b   1.000
_cell.length_c   1.000
_cell.angle_alpha   90.00
_cell.angle_beta   90.00
_cell.angle_gamma   90.00
#
_symmetry.space_group_name_H-M   'P 1'
#
loop_
_entity.id
_entity.type
_entity.pdbx_description
1 polymer ?
#
loop_
_entity_poly.entity_id
_entity_poly.type
_entity_poly.pdbx_seq_one_letter_code
_entity_poly.pdbx_strand_id
1 'polypeptide(L)'
;EDYHHDLIDRYNRGELMSADSIHFPDSMKYNTLVTERTVYGGGGIMPDIFVPQDTTGMTSYYRMAVNRGLTIQFAFQYTDNHRAEMQKYETEESLLQYLKHQNILEQFARFAENKGLKRRNILMYKSQKLFETNLYGNIIYNMLGMEAYIEYLNKSDKTVLKALEVLDKGESFPKAPEQPIEPKVSDEGTKKTTAQADSARKAPSRHHRINNEVRCFA
;
A
#
# COMPACT_ATOMS: atom_id res chain seq x y z
N GLU A 1 -12.77 12.62 13.77
CA GLU A 1 -13.24 13.04 12.42
C GLU A 1 -12.09 13.55 11.56
N ASP A 2 -11.15 14.32 12.09
CA ASP A 2 -10.06 14.93 11.31
C ASP A 2 -9.08 13.94 10.69
N TYR A 3 -8.82 12.81 11.35
CA TYR A 3 -7.86 11.81 10.85
C TYR A 3 -8.28 11.16 9.51
N HIS A 4 -9.57 10.93 9.29
CA HIS A 4 -10.07 10.35 8.03
C HIS A 4 -10.05 11.36 6.87
N HIS A 5 -10.15 12.65 7.17
CA HIS A 5 -10.06 13.69 6.15
C HIS A 5 -8.62 14.00 5.77
N ASP A 6 -7.65 13.85 6.69
CA ASP A 6 -6.24 14.14 6.44
C ASP A 6 -5.66 13.40 5.23
N LEU A 7 -5.95 12.10 5.09
CA LEU A 7 -5.47 11.32 3.95
C LEU A 7 -6.03 11.83 2.61
N ILE A 8 -7.31 12.23 2.58
CA ILE A 8 -7.96 12.78 1.39
C ILE A 8 -7.35 14.14 1.05
N ASP A 9 -7.11 14.97 2.06
CA ASP A 9 -6.51 16.30 1.88
C ASP A 9 -5.06 16.18 1.40
N ARG A 10 -4.29 15.25 1.91
CA ARG A 10 -2.93 14.95 1.44
C ARG A 10 -2.91 14.46 -0.01
N TYR A 11 -3.86 13.59 -0.37
CA TYR A 11 -4.04 13.17 -1.75
C TYR A 11 -4.36 14.37 -2.67
N ASN A 12 -5.29 15.23 -2.26
CA ASN A 12 -5.69 16.41 -3.02
C ASN A 12 -4.55 17.45 -3.15
N ARG A 13 -3.68 17.56 -2.15
CA ARG A 13 -2.45 18.38 -2.20
C ARG A 13 -1.34 17.77 -3.06
N GLY A 14 -1.50 16.53 -3.53
CA GLY A 14 -0.52 15.85 -4.37
C GLY A 14 0.66 15.22 -3.61
N GLU A 15 0.56 15.10 -2.29
CA GLU A 15 1.64 14.57 -1.44
C GLU A 15 1.99 13.10 -1.75
N LEU A 16 1.06 12.33 -2.31
CA LEU A 16 1.32 10.95 -2.75
C LEU A 16 1.98 10.87 -4.13
N MET A 17 2.01 11.98 -4.87
CA MET A 17 2.51 12.04 -6.25
C MET A 17 3.88 12.69 -6.37
N SER A 18 4.24 13.61 -5.46
CA SER A 18 5.50 14.34 -5.49
C SER A 18 6.01 14.61 -4.09
N ALA A 19 7.30 14.35 -3.86
CA ALA A 19 7.98 14.71 -2.62
C ALA A 19 7.94 16.24 -2.37
N ASP A 20 8.01 17.03 -3.44
CA ASP A 20 8.00 18.50 -3.35
C ASP A 20 6.67 19.08 -2.84
N SER A 21 5.61 18.27 -2.92
CA SER A 21 4.28 18.65 -2.39
C SER A 21 4.14 18.43 -0.88
N ILE A 22 5.12 17.78 -0.25
CA ILE A 22 5.08 17.43 1.16
C ILE A 22 5.71 18.55 1.98
N HIS A 23 4.90 19.25 2.76
CA HIS A 23 5.33 20.36 3.59
C HIS A 23 4.98 20.11 5.05
N PHE A 24 5.99 20.08 5.90
CA PHE A 24 5.83 20.00 7.34
C PHE A 24 6.19 21.34 8.00
N PRO A 25 5.37 21.86 8.92
CA PRO A 25 5.75 23.01 9.74
C PRO A 25 7.01 22.73 10.54
N ASP A 26 7.84 23.74 10.75
CA ASP A 26 9.07 23.60 11.55
C ASP A 26 8.80 23.16 12.99
N SER A 27 7.62 23.47 13.54
CA SER A 27 7.16 23.02 14.85
C SER A 27 6.95 21.49 14.96
N MET A 28 6.93 20.79 13.85
CA MET A 28 6.77 19.32 13.80
C MET A 28 8.09 18.57 13.52
N LYS A 29 9.20 19.27 13.50
CA LYS A 29 10.53 18.67 13.36
C LYS A 29 11.05 18.16 14.71
N TYR A 30 11.52 16.94 14.71
CA TYR A 30 12.14 16.27 15.84
C TYR A 30 13.44 15.62 15.39
N ASN A 31 14.36 15.41 16.31
CA ASN A 31 15.58 14.66 16.03
C ASN A 31 15.55 13.30 16.73
N THR A 32 16.02 12.26 16.05
CA THR A 32 16.18 10.94 16.67
C THR A 32 17.28 10.99 17.72
N LEU A 33 17.11 10.23 18.82
CA LEU A 33 18.00 10.28 19.97
C LEU A 33 19.44 9.80 19.67
N VAL A 34 19.59 8.84 18.75
CA VAL A 34 20.87 8.16 18.50
C VAL A 34 21.59 8.75 17.30
N THR A 35 20.89 9.03 16.21
CA THR A 35 21.50 9.46 14.95
C THR A 35 21.29 10.93 14.65
N GLU A 36 20.60 11.67 15.52
CA GLU A 36 20.24 13.08 15.36
C GLU A 36 19.57 13.39 14.00
N ARG A 37 18.99 12.38 13.36
CA ARG A 37 18.25 12.55 12.10
C ARG A 37 16.98 13.35 12.33
N THR A 38 16.73 14.31 11.46
CA THR A 38 15.44 15.03 11.45
C THR A 38 14.31 14.09 11.02
N VAL A 39 13.29 14.00 11.85
CA VAL A 39 12.04 13.30 11.57
C VAL A 39 10.88 14.26 11.80
N TYR A 40 9.75 13.99 11.20
CA TYR A 40 8.58 14.86 11.27
C TYR A 40 7.46 14.17 12.05
N GLY A 41 6.86 14.89 13.00
CA GLY A 41 5.66 14.47 13.70
C GLY A 41 4.39 14.83 12.94
N GLY A 42 3.30 14.12 13.24
CA GLY A 42 2.01 14.31 12.55
C GLY A 42 1.96 13.68 11.16
N GLY A 43 0.79 13.25 10.72
CA GLY A 43 0.56 12.77 9.36
C GLY A 43 1.25 11.46 8.95
N GLY A 44 1.78 10.67 9.88
CA GLY A 44 2.43 9.38 9.62
C GLY A 44 3.96 9.45 9.50
N ILE A 45 4.57 8.39 8.97
CA ILE A 45 6.02 8.27 8.84
C ILE A 45 6.44 8.72 7.43
N MET A 46 7.30 9.75 7.37
CA MET A 46 7.88 10.18 6.10
C MET A 46 8.98 9.20 5.66
N PRO A 47 8.91 8.64 4.43
CA PRO A 47 9.96 7.77 3.93
C PRO A 47 11.24 8.54 3.61
N ASP A 48 12.41 7.93 3.82
CA ASP A 48 13.70 8.52 3.43
C ASP A 48 13.87 8.57 1.91
N ILE A 49 13.31 7.59 1.22
CA ILE A 49 13.31 7.53 -0.24
C ILE A 49 11.86 7.51 -0.71
N PHE A 50 11.43 8.61 -1.29
CA PHE A 50 10.09 8.75 -1.80
C PHE A 50 9.94 8.07 -3.16
N VAL A 51 8.96 7.18 -3.29
CA VAL A 51 8.56 6.57 -4.56
C VAL A 51 7.14 7.02 -4.88
N PRO A 52 6.92 7.87 -5.89
CA PRO A 52 5.60 8.39 -6.19
C PRO A 52 4.66 7.28 -6.67
N GLN A 53 3.39 7.41 -6.33
CA GLN A 53 2.36 6.51 -6.83
C GLN A 53 2.23 6.61 -8.35
N ASP A 54 2.33 5.48 -9.05
CA ASP A 54 2.17 5.45 -10.50
C ASP A 54 0.68 5.41 -10.89
N THR A 55 0.20 6.54 -11.39
CA THR A 55 -1.17 6.65 -11.92
C THR A 55 -1.22 6.56 -13.45
N THR A 56 -0.09 6.23 -14.09
CA THR A 56 0.00 6.12 -15.54
C THR A 56 -0.95 5.05 -16.06
N GLY A 57 -1.78 5.43 -17.02
CA GLY A 57 -2.76 4.52 -17.61
C GLY A 57 -4.02 4.27 -16.78
N MET A 58 -4.17 4.90 -15.61
CA MET A 58 -5.36 4.76 -14.78
C MET A 58 -6.53 5.57 -15.37
N THR A 59 -7.31 4.93 -16.23
CA THR A 59 -8.51 5.56 -16.87
C THR A 59 -9.75 5.43 -15.99
N SER A 60 -10.78 6.25 -16.31
CA SER A 60 -12.10 6.13 -15.67
C SER A 60 -12.74 4.76 -15.89
N TYR A 61 -12.49 4.13 -17.04
CA TYR A 61 -13.00 2.78 -17.34
C TYR A 61 -12.36 1.74 -16.39
N TYR A 62 -11.04 1.79 -16.21
CA TYR A 62 -10.32 0.92 -15.28
C TYR A 62 -10.83 1.11 -13.84
N ARG A 63 -10.90 2.36 -13.36
CA ARG A 63 -11.41 2.66 -12.02
C ARG A 63 -12.83 2.13 -11.79
N MET A 64 -13.73 2.31 -12.77
CA MET A 64 -15.08 1.77 -12.66
C MET A 64 -15.11 0.24 -12.61
N ALA A 65 -14.29 -0.43 -13.43
CA ALA A 65 -14.20 -1.89 -13.44
C ALA A 65 -13.73 -2.43 -12.08
N VAL A 66 -12.67 -1.84 -11.51
CA VAL A 66 -12.11 -2.25 -10.21
C VAL A 66 -13.07 -1.91 -9.07
N ASN A 67 -13.60 -0.70 -8.99
CA ASN A 67 -14.51 -0.27 -7.91
C ASN A 67 -15.82 -1.08 -7.87
N ARG A 68 -16.27 -1.61 -9.03
CA ARG A 68 -17.41 -2.51 -9.12
C ARG A 68 -17.04 -3.98 -8.84
N GLY A 69 -15.78 -4.27 -8.56
CA GLY A 69 -15.27 -5.62 -8.34
C GLY A 69 -15.33 -6.54 -9.57
N LEU A 70 -15.46 -5.98 -10.78
CA LEU A 70 -15.64 -6.78 -12.00
C LEU A 70 -14.39 -7.58 -12.37
N THR A 71 -13.21 -7.06 -12.07
CA THR A 71 -11.95 -7.76 -12.33
C THR A 71 -11.80 -9.02 -11.48
N ILE A 72 -12.16 -8.93 -10.20
CA ILE A 72 -12.13 -10.05 -9.26
C ILE A 72 -13.19 -11.09 -9.65
N GLN A 73 -14.41 -10.64 -9.93
CA GLN A 73 -15.50 -11.53 -10.35
C GLN A 73 -15.16 -12.30 -11.64
N PHE A 74 -14.57 -11.60 -12.62
CA PHE A 74 -14.14 -12.24 -13.86
C PHE A 74 -13.03 -13.25 -13.60
N ALA A 75 -12.00 -12.88 -12.84
CA ALA A 75 -10.87 -13.76 -12.53
C ALA A 75 -11.35 -15.03 -11.84
N PHE A 76 -12.27 -14.91 -10.89
CA PHE A 76 -12.87 -16.06 -10.22
C PHE A 76 -13.61 -16.98 -11.20
N GLN A 77 -14.52 -16.40 -12.00
CA GLN A 77 -15.27 -17.17 -13.00
C GLN A 77 -14.37 -17.80 -14.07
N TYR A 78 -13.34 -17.06 -14.53
CA TYR A 78 -12.37 -17.57 -15.49
C TYR A 78 -11.59 -18.76 -14.90
N THR A 79 -11.12 -18.62 -13.67
CA THR A 79 -10.40 -19.68 -12.97
C THR A 79 -11.24 -20.94 -12.84
N ASP A 80 -12.50 -20.83 -12.43
CA ASP A 80 -13.37 -22.00 -12.27
C ASP A 80 -13.62 -22.71 -13.61
N ASN A 81 -13.84 -21.96 -14.66
CA ASN A 81 -14.10 -22.52 -15.99
C ASN A 81 -12.88 -23.20 -16.62
N HIS A 82 -11.65 -22.78 -16.25
CA HIS A 82 -10.41 -23.27 -16.86
C HIS A 82 -9.49 -23.98 -15.86
N ARG A 83 -9.97 -24.27 -14.65
CA ARG A 83 -9.17 -24.87 -13.57
C ARG A 83 -8.47 -26.15 -14.00
N ALA A 84 -9.19 -27.07 -14.63
CA ALA A 84 -8.65 -28.34 -15.08
C ALA A 84 -7.50 -28.18 -16.10
N GLU A 85 -7.59 -27.17 -16.96
CA GLU A 85 -6.54 -26.86 -17.94
C GLU A 85 -5.33 -26.17 -17.28
N MET A 86 -5.58 -25.31 -16.30
CA MET A 86 -4.54 -24.54 -15.62
C MET A 86 -3.78 -25.32 -14.54
N GLN A 87 -4.33 -26.43 -14.02
CA GLN A 87 -3.70 -27.26 -12.98
C GLN A 87 -2.30 -27.80 -13.33
N LYS A 88 -1.97 -27.88 -14.61
CA LYS A 88 -0.64 -28.32 -15.06
C LYS A 88 0.46 -27.26 -14.89
N TYR A 89 0.09 -26.02 -14.59
CA TYR A 89 1.04 -24.94 -14.38
C TYR A 89 1.22 -24.71 -12.87
N GLU A 90 2.31 -25.22 -12.34
CA GLU A 90 2.59 -25.24 -10.88
C GLU A 90 3.35 -24.00 -10.40
N THR A 91 3.88 -23.19 -11.32
CA THR A 91 4.63 -21.97 -10.99
C THR A 91 3.94 -20.72 -11.56
N GLU A 92 4.14 -19.59 -10.88
CA GLU A 92 3.62 -18.29 -11.33
C GLU A 92 4.04 -18.00 -12.77
N GLU A 93 5.30 -18.24 -13.09
CA GLU A 93 5.88 -17.94 -14.38
C GLU A 93 5.26 -18.79 -15.52
N SER A 94 5.08 -20.09 -15.29
CA SER A 94 4.45 -20.99 -16.27
C SER A 94 2.98 -20.65 -16.49
N LEU A 95 2.25 -20.33 -15.43
CA LEU A 95 0.85 -19.90 -15.51
C LEU A 95 0.72 -18.56 -16.23
N LEU A 96 1.58 -17.58 -15.92
CA LEU A 96 1.59 -16.28 -16.59
C LEU A 96 1.85 -16.39 -18.08
N GLN A 97 2.79 -17.26 -18.50
CA GLN A 97 3.06 -17.56 -19.91
C GLN A 97 1.79 -18.06 -20.61
N TYR A 98 1.09 -19.00 -20.00
CA TYR A 98 -0.20 -19.50 -20.53
C TYR A 98 -1.22 -18.35 -20.65
N LEU A 99 -1.43 -17.56 -19.59
CA LEU A 99 -2.44 -16.49 -19.56
C LEU A 99 -2.20 -15.42 -20.63
N LYS A 100 -0.97 -15.07 -20.93
CA LYS A 100 -0.62 -14.10 -21.99
C LYS A 100 -1.12 -14.50 -23.38
N HIS A 101 -1.34 -15.79 -23.63
CA HIS A 101 -1.84 -16.30 -24.91
C HIS A 101 -3.39 -16.43 -24.95
N GLN A 102 -4.09 -16.12 -23.86
CA GLN A 102 -5.54 -16.39 -23.73
C GLN A 102 -6.45 -15.21 -24.07
N ASN A 103 -5.94 -14.09 -24.56
CA ASN A 103 -6.74 -12.88 -24.84
C ASN A 103 -7.65 -12.46 -23.65
N ILE A 104 -7.12 -12.55 -22.43
CA ILE A 104 -7.86 -12.31 -21.17
C ILE A 104 -8.56 -10.94 -21.17
N LEU A 105 -7.91 -9.91 -21.66
CA LEU A 105 -8.47 -8.55 -21.69
C LEU A 105 -9.76 -8.48 -22.55
N GLU A 106 -9.80 -9.14 -23.69
CA GLU A 106 -10.98 -9.18 -24.55
C GLU A 106 -12.11 -9.98 -23.93
N GLN A 107 -11.80 -11.09 -23.28
CA GLN A 107 -12.78 -11.87 -22.54
C GLN A 107 -13.34 -11.07 -21.37
N PHE A 108 -12.49 -10.37 -20.63
CA PHE A 108 -12.92 -9.46 -19.59
C PHE A 108 -13.82 -8.34 -20.12
N ALA A 109 -13.50 -7.74 -21.25
CA ALA A 109 -14.30 -6.67 -21.84
C ALA A 109 -15.74 -7.13 -22.13
N ARG A 110 -15.91 -8.34 -22.68
CA ARG A 110 -17.24 -8.95 -22.92
C ARG A 110 -17.98 -9.24 -21.62
N PHE A 111 -17.27 -9.79 -20.63
CA PHE A 111 -17.83 -10.04 -19.31
C PHE A 111 -18.31 -8.73 -18.65
N ALA A 112 -17.49 -7.70 -18.65
CA ALA A 112 -17.81 -6.41 -18.06
C ALA A 112 -19.01 -5.74 -18.75
N GLU A 113 -19.11 -5.85 -20.07
CA GLU A 113 -20.26 -5.35 -20.84
C GLU A 113 -21.56 -6.07 -20.46
N ASN A 114 -21.52 -7.39 -20.32
CA ASN A 114 -22.67 -8.19 -19.84
C ASN A 114 -23.09 -7.83 -18.40
N LYS A 115 -22.15 -7.30 -17.60
CA LYS A 115 -22.39 -6.77 -16.25
C LYS A 115 -22.77 -5.27 -16.25
N GLY A 116 -23.05 -4.68 -17.41
CA GLY A 116 -23.52 -3.29 -17.54
C GLY A 116 -22.39 -2.23 -17.52
N LEU A 117 -21.13 -2.61 -17.70
CA LEU A 117 -20.05 -1.67 -17.95
C LEU A 117 -19.82 -1.55 -19.45
N LYS A 118 -20.46 -0.53 -20.07
CA LYS A 118 -20.38 -0.30 -21.51
C LYS A 118 -18.91 -0.24 -21.98
N ARG A 119 -18.57 -1.04 -22.98
CA ARG A 119 -17.22 -1.14 -23.54
C ARG A 119 -16.71 0.22 -24.09
N ARG A 120 -15.48 0.56 -23.78
CA ARG A 120 -14.78 1.77 -24.21
C ARG A 120 -13.33 1.43 -24.62
N ASN A 121 -13.14 1.02 -25.86
CA ASN A 121 -11.86 0.49 -26.34
C ASN A 121 -10.67 1.40 -26.06
N ILE A 122 -10.75 2.71 -26.40
CA ILE A 122 -9.65 3.65 -26.20
C ILE A 122 -9.20 3.68 -24.73
N LEU A 123 -10.14 3.75 -23.79
CA LEU A 123 -9.83 3.79 -22.36
C LEU A 123 -9.32 2.44 -21.83
N MET A 124 -9.90 1.35 -22.35
CA MET A 124 -9.49 0.00 -22.01
C MET A 124 -8.04 -0.28 -22.42
N TYR A 125 -7.70 -0.02 -23.68
CA TYR A 125 -6.33 -0.24 -24.15
C TYR A 125 -5.32 0.73 -23.53
N LYS A 126 -5.72 1.96 -23.21
CA LYS A 126 -4.87 2.87 -22.41
C LYS A 126 -4.55 2.32 -21.03
N SER A 127 -5.43 1.54 -20.45
CA SER A 127 -5.24 0.87 -19.15
C SER A 127 -4.83 -0.61 -19.29
N GLN A 128 -4.44 -1.07 -20.49
CA GLN A 128 -4.18 -2.49 -20.75
C GLN A 128 -3.24 -3.11 -19.71
N LYS A 129 -2.09 -2.48 -19.47
CA LYS A 129 -1.10 -2.99 -18.51
C LYS A 129 -1.68 -3.14 -17.09
N LEU A 130 -2.50 -2.19 -16.65
CA LEU A 130 -3.15 -2.24 -15.34
C LEU A 130 -4.20 -3.36 -15.27
N PHE A 131 -4.98 -3.53 -16.35
CA PHE A 131 -5.93 -4.65 -16.43
C PHE A 131 -5.20 -5.99 -16.42
N GLU A 132 -4.18 -6.16 -17.24
CA GLU A 132 -3.39 -7.39 -17.31
C GLU A 132 -2.79 -7.73 -15.95
N THR A 133 -2.15 -6.76 -15.29
CA THR A 133 -1.58 -6.97 -13.96
C THR A 133 -2.65 -7.40 -12.96
N ASN A 134 -3.81 -6.75 -12.95
CA ASN A 134 -4.90 -7.07 -12.02
C ASN A 134 -5.56 -8.41 -12.34
N LEU A 135 -5.89 -8.68 -13.61
CA LEU A 135 -6.56 -9.91 -14.02
C LEU A 135 -5.66 -11.13 -13.85
N TYR A 136 -4.42 -11.07 -14.32
CA TYR A 136 -3.46 -12.17 -14.16
C TYR A 136 -3.15 -12.41 -12.69
N GLY A 137 -2.92 -11.35 -11.91
CA GLY A 137 -2.67 -11.47 -10.48
C GLY A 137 -3.81 -12.19 -9.75
N ASN A 138 -5.07 -11.81 -10.00
CA ASN A 138 -6.20 -12.47 -9.37
C ASN A 138 -6.35 -13.95 -9.81
N ILE A 139 -6.06 -14.28 -11.07
CA ILE A 139 -6.07 -15.69 -11.55
C ILE A 139 -4.94 -16.49 -10.90
N ILE A 140 -3.74 -15.91 -10.81
CA ILE A 140 -2.59 -16.51 -10.12
C ILE A 140 -2.93 -16.76 -8.64
N TYR A 141 -3.53 -15.78 -7.97
CA TYR A 141 -4.01 -15.94 -6.60
C TYR A 141 -4.98 -17.12 -6.45
N ASN A 142 -5.96 -17.23 -7.34
CA ASN A 142 -6.98 -18.27 -7.30
C ASN A 142 -6.42 -19.67 -7.58
N MET A 143 -5.33 -19.79 -8.33
CA MET A 143 -4.71 -21.06 -8.71
C MET A 143 -3.58 -21.48 -7.77
N LEU A 144 -2.69 -20.54 -7.42
CA LEU A 144 -1.43 -20.82 -6.75
C LEU A 144 -1.32 -20.21 -5.35
N GLY A 145 -2.30 -19.37 -4.97
CA GLY A 145 -2.36 -18.76 -3.64
C GLY A 145 -1.62 -17.43 -3.50
N MET A 146 -1.57 -16.96 -2.25
CA MET A 146 -1.08 -15.62 -1.90
C MET A 146 0.40 -15.42 -2.20
N GLU A 147 1.22 -16.43 -1.97
CA GLU A 147 2.68 -16.34 -2.15
C GLU A 147 3.04 -16.05 -3.62
N ALA A 148 2.50 -16.83 -4.55
CA ALA A 148 2.68 -16.63 -5.98
C ALA A 148 2.11 -15.27 -6.47
N TYR A 149 1.00 -14.85 -5.89
CA TYR A 149 0.41 -13.53 -6.18
C TYR A 149 1.34 -12.38 -5.78
N ILE A 150 1.88 -12.41 -4.58
CA ILE A 150 2.83 -11.39 -4.10
C ILE A 150 4.11 -11.40 -4.93
N GLU A 151 4.64 -12.58 -5.25
CA GLU A 151 5.79 -12.71 -6.14
C GLU A 151 5.53 -12.04 -7.49
N TYR A 152 4.36 -12.31 -8.10
CA TYR A 152 3.96 -11.70 -9.36
C TYR A 152 3.89 -10.17 -9.29
N LEU A 153 3.27 -9.61 -8.25
CA LEU A 153 3.14 -8.16 -8.08
C LEU A 153 4.49 -7.49 -7.86
N ASN A 154 5.34 -8.07 -7.01
CA ASN A 154 6.64 -7.50 -6.64
C ASN A 154 7.58 -7.35 -7.85
N LYS A 155 7.45 -8.19 -8.88
CA LYS A 155 8.24 -8.08 -10.13
C LYS A 155 8.06 -6.75 -10.85
N SER A 156 6.96 -6.04 -10.60
CA SER A 156 6.66 -4.75 -11.25
C SER A 156 6.39 -3.60 -10.28
N ASP A 157 6.41 -3.86 -8.97
CA ASP A 157 6.21 -2.83 -7.95
C ASP A 157 7.43 -1.90 -7.87
N LYS A 158 7.21 -0.61 -8.18
CA LYS A 158 8.29 0.39 -8.21
C LYS A 158 8.94 0.60 -6.84
N THR A 159 8.18 0.42 -5.75
CA THR A 159 8.70 0.57 -4.39
C THR A 159 9.62 -0.58 -4.04
N VAL A 160 9.22 -1.81 -4.37
CA VAL A 160 10.05 -3.01 -4.19
C VAL A 160 11.32 -2.94 -5.04
N LEU A 161 11.18 -2.58 -6.32
CA LEU A 161 12.33 -2.45 -7.23
C LEU A 161 13.29 -1.35 -6.75
N LYS A 162 12.77 -0.23 -6.23
CA LYS A 162 13.62 0.83 -5.65
C LYS A 162 14.32 0.38 -4.37
N ALA A 163 13.65 -0.39 -3.52
CA ALA A 163 14.26 -0.96 -2.33
C ALA A 163 15.41 -1.92 -2.68
N LEU A 164 15.22 -2.80 -3.66
CA LEU A 164 16.27 -3.69 -4.17
C LEU A 164 17.46 -2.90 -4.71
N GLU A 165 17.22 -1.85 -5.52
CA GLU A 165 18.28 -0.97 -6.04
C GLU A 165 19.13 -0.35 -4.91
N VAL A 166 18.48 0.12 -3.85
CA VAL A 166 19.16 0.72 -2.68
C VAL A 166 20.00 -0.31 -1.93
N LEU A 167 19.47 -1.52 -1.73
CA LEU A 167 20.18 -2.62 -1.09
C LEU A 167 21.39 -3.08 -1.91
N ASP A 168 21.23 -3.22 -3.21
CA ASP A 168 22.32 -3.64 -4.13
C ASP A 168 23.48 -2.61 -4.15
N LYS A 169 23.18 -1.32 -3.98
CA LYS A 169 24.19 -0.26 -3.85
C LYS A 169 24.86 -0.23 -2.47
N GLY A 170 24.41 -1.05 -1.53
CA GLY A 170 24.91 -1.03 -0.15
C GLY A 170 24.52 0.24 0.63
N GLU A 171 23.51 0.97 0.16
CA GLU A 171 22.95 2.16 0.80
C GLU A 171 21.96 1.75 1.89
N SER A 172 22.47 1.18 3.00
CA SER A 172 21.61 0.84 4.15
C SER A 172 21.32 2.08 4.99
N PHE A 173 20.06 2.32 5.30
CA PHE A 173 19.61 3.39 6.20
C PHE A 173 18.91 2.81 7.42
N PRO A 174 19.07 3.46 8.61
CA PRO A 174 20.15 4.41 8.94
C PRO A 174 21.49 3.70 9.11
N LYS A 175 22.58 4.34 8.70
CA LYS A 175 23.92 3.85 9.08
C LYS A 175 24.01 3.92 10.59
N ALA A 176 24.38 2.81 11.24
CA ALA A 176 24.67 2.82 12.67
C ALA A 176 25.80 3.83 12.93
N PRO A 177 25.74 4.65 14.00
CA PRO A 177 26.83 5.54 14.35
C PRO A 177 28.08 4.70 14.62
N GLU A 178 29.23 5.13 14.12
CA GLU A 178 30.52 4.44 14.29
C GLU A 178 30.95 4.35 15.76
N GLN A 179 30.34 5.15 16.64
CA GLN A 179 30.54 5.11 18.09
C GLN A 179 29.19 5.26 18.81
N PRO A 180 28.98 4.57 19.95
CA PRO A 180 27.81 4.77 20.78
C PRO A 180 27.81 6.23 21.27
N ILE A 181 26.75 6.96 20.95
CA ILE A 181 26.54 8.31 21.49
C ILE A 181 26.12 8.13 22.95
N GLU A 182 26.99 8.47 23.89
CA GLU A 182 26.63 8.53 25.31
C GLU A 182 25.47 9.53 25.47
N PRO A 183 24.39 9.19 26.18
CA PRO A 183 23.28 10.11 26.41
C PRO A 183 23.82 11.32 27.19
N LYS A 184 23.73 12.51 26.59
CA LYS A 184 23.98 13.77 27.33
C LYS A 184 22.90 13.88 28.41
N VAL A 185 23.28 13.55 29.66
CA VAL A 185 22.45 13.85 30.84
C VAL A 185 22.45 15.35 30.98
N SER A 186 21.37 16.01 30.64
CA SER A 186 21.15 17.40 30.97
C SER A 186 20.88 17.50 32.48
N ASP A 187 21.89 17.97 33.22
CA ASP A 187 21.75 18.38 34.61
C ASP A 187 20.90 19.67 34.65
N GLU A 188 19.58 19.53 34.64
CA GLU A 188 18.70 20.62 35.04
C GLU A 188 18.04 20.31 36.39
N GLY A 189 18.66 20.98 37.37
CA GLY A 189 18.11 21.54 38.59
C GLY A 189 16.91 20.89 39.24
N THR A 190 17.20 20.09 40.24
CA THR A 190 16.28 19.74 41.35
C THR A 190 15.69 21.00 41.99
N LYS A 191 14.45 21.37 41.66
CA LYS A 191 13.61 22.19 42.54
C LYS A 191 12.57 21.30 43.20
N LYS A 192 12.85 21.00 44.48
CA LYS A 192 11.86 20.48 45.41
C LYS A 192 10.69 21.45 45.52
N THR A 193 9.50 20.99 45.29
CA THR A 193 8.26 21.60 45.85
C THR A 193 7.43 20.47 46.45
N THR A 194 7.48 20.43 47.78
CA THR A 194 6.54 19.70 48.64
C THR A 194 5.20 20.38 48.62
N ALA A 195 4.13 19.66 48.26
CA ALA A 195 2.78 19.91 48.78
C ALA A 195 1.86 18.73 48.50
N GLN A 196 1.58 18.01 49.58
CA GLN A 196 0.30 17.53 50.09
C GLN A 196 -0.56 16.60 49.23
N ALA A 197 -0.74 15.45 49.82
CA ALA A 197 -1.77 14.45 49.59
C ALA A 197 -3.18 15.04 49.82
N ASP A 198 -4.18 14.60 49.07
CA ASP A 198 -5.36 13.95 49.68
C ASP A 198 -6.33 13.36 48.64
N SER A 199 -6.81 12.18 49.02
CA SER A 199 -8.12 11.57 48.87
C SER A 199 -8.65 11.23 47.45
N ALA A 200 -8.62 9.97 47.13
CA ALA A 200 -9.76 9.01 47.17
C ALA A 200 -10.87 9.15 46.12
N ARG A 201 -11.04 8.13 45.33
CA ARG A 201 -12.23 7.29 45.12
C ARG A 201 -12.60 6.95 43.65
N LYS A 202 -12.63 5.63 43.48
CA LYS A 202 -13.60 4.83 42.72
C LYS A 202 -13.64 4.92 41.17
N ALA A 203 -13.24 3.76 40.61
CA ALA A 203 -13.70 3.24 39.31
C ALA A 203 -15.22 2.98 39.27
N PRO A 204 -15.81 2.92 38.06
CA PRO A 204 -16.34 1.61 37.68
C PRO A 204 -16.01 1.19 36.25
N SER A 205 -15.88 -0.11 36.12
CA SER A 205 -15.79 -0.90 34.91
C SER A 205 -16.97 -0.71 33.97
N ARG A 206 -16.71 -0.56 32.68
CA ARG A 206 -17.66 -0.96 31.64
C ARG A 206 -16.95 -1.63 30.48
N HIS A 207 -17.22 -2.92 30.33
CA HIS A 207 -17.01 -3.69 29.11
C HIS A 207 -17.72 -3.02 27.94
N HIS A 208 -16.99 -2.77 26.86
CA HIS A 208 -17.59 -2.61 25.54
C HIS A 208 -16.85 -3.50 24.55
N ARG A 209 -17.60 -4.47 24.05
CA ARG A 209 -17.24 -5.32 22.92
C ARG A 209 -16.99 -4.43 21.72
N ILE A 210 -15.82 -4.55 21.13
CA ILE A 210 -15.51 -3.97 19.83
C ILE A 210 -15.70 -5.07 18.79
N ASN A 211 -16.70 -4.89 17.93
CA ASN A 211 -16.88 -5.68 16.72
C ASN A 211 -15.80 -5.26 15.72
N ASN A 212 -14.96 -6.21 15.35
CA ASN A 212 -14.04 -6.08 14.21
C ASN A 212 -14.83 -6.24 12.92
N GLU A 213 -15.01 -5.15 12.19
CA GLU A 213 -15.20 -5.18 10.75
C GLU A 213 -13.96 -4.59 10.09
N VAL A 214 -13.08 -5.49 9.65
CA VAL A 214 -11.95 -5.14 8.76
C VAL A 214 -12.50 -5.05 7.35
N ARG A 215 -12.69 -3.84 6.84
CA ARG A 215 -12.85 -3.59 5.40
C ARG A 215 -11.48 -3.35 4.81
N CYS A 216 -10.97 -4.34 4.09
CA CYS A 216 -9.83 -4.19 3.21
C CYS A 216 -10.17 -3.26 2.06
N PHE A 217 -9.41 -2.19 1.91
CA PHE A 217 -9.33 -1.40 0.68
C PHE A 217 -8.12 -1.93 -0.11
N ALA A 218 -8.41 -2.54 -1.24
CA ALA A 218 -7.47 -2.77 -2.33
C ALA A 218 -7.64 -1.69 -3.40
#